data_ffe8b833340557475474bce6defc2f5d
#
_entry.id   ffe8b833340557475474bce6defc2f5d
#
_cell.length_a   1.000
_cell.length_b   1.000
_cell.length_c   1.000
_cell.angle_alpha   90.00
_cell.angle_beta   90.00
_cell.angle_gamma   90.00
#
_symmetry.space_group_name_H-M   'P 1'
#
loop_
_entity.id
_entity.type
_entity.pdbx_description
1 polymer ?
#
loop_
_entity_poly.entity_id
_entity_poly.type
_entity_poly.pdbx_seq_one_letter_code
_entity_poly.pdbx_strand_id
1 'polypeptide(L)'
;MGDEPSLRDPYLVKSVMHASQLLRAFRASGEALPLREIAKRSGLPKSMAFRLLYTLEKCGMVEKVGENLYQSCLRPFKQKLYRFGYAAQGTEYQFSKEVSSSLQRAAAAEGIELISLDNQYSPKVAQRNADLLVREKVDLVIEFQTDENVAPIVAEKYRAANIPLIAIEIPHPGATYYGANNYEAGLIGGLLWAAGSSGVGSPRRTRSFFSSWLAPAIFRACG
;
A
#
# COMPACT_ATOMS: atom_id res chain seq x y z
N MET A 1 -9.36 8.63 0.99
CA MET A 1 -9.87 9.51 -0.08
C MET A 1 -8.66 9.68 -0.98
N GLY A 2 -8.49 8.73 -1.94
CA GLY A 2 -7.41 8.79 -2.92
C GLY A 2 -7.62 10.02 -3.79
N ASP A 3 -6.58 10.83 -3.96
CA ASP A 3 -6.56 11.93 -4.91
C ASP A 3 -6.93 11.38 -6.29
N GLU A 4 -8.15 11.69 -6.76
CA GLU A 4 -8.43 11.59 -8.18
C GLU A 4 -7.42 12.48 -8.90
N PRO A 5 -6.70 11.96 -9.91
CA PRO A 5 -5.74 12.76 -10.65
C PRO A 5 -6.46 14.02 -11.14
N SER A 6 -5.98 15.16 -10.67
CA SER A 6 -6.56 16.46 -11.01
C SER A 6 -6.77 16.53 -12.52
N LEU A 7 -8.02 16.68 -12.97
CA LEU A 7 -8.42 16.88 -14.40
C LEU A 7 -7.70 18.09 -15.06
N ARG A 8 -6.82 18.77 -14.34
CA ARG A 8 -6.02 19.91 -14.78
C ARG A 8 -4.57 19.59 -15.11
N ASP A 9 -4.14 18.30 -14.98
CA ASP A 9 -2.81 17.94 -15.44
C ASP A 9 -2.75 18.02 -16.97
N PRO A 10 -1.91 18.92 -17.54
CA PRO A 10 -1.82 19.13 -18.98
C PRO A 10 -1.24 17.92 -19.73
N TYR A 11 -0.58 16.98 -19.04
CA TYR A 11 -0.03 15.77 -19.63
C TYR A 11 -1.04 14.62 -19.70
N LEU A 12 -2.21 14.75 -19.07
CA LEU A 12 -3.23 13.70 -19.10
C LEU A 12 -4.06 13.77 -20.40
N VAL A 13 -4.00 12.68 -21.16
CA VAL A 13 -4.79 12.50 -22.38
C VAL A 13 -6.16 11.92 -22.00
N LYS A 14 -7.19 12.75 -21.96
CA LYS A 14 -8.55 12.40 -21.52
C LYS A 14 -9.12 11.18 -22.26
N SER A 15 -8.88 11.06 -23.57
CA SER A 15 -9.36 9.92 -24.36
C SER A 15 -8.75 8.59 -23.90
N VAL A 16 -7.48 8.58 -23.50
CA VAL A 16 -6.80 7.40 -22.95
C VAL A 16 -7.37 7.03 -21.59
N MET A 17 -7.64 8.03 -20.74
CA MET A 17 -8.28 7.79 -19.44
C MET A 17 -9.68 7.16 -19.61
N HIS A 18 -10.51 7.74 -20.49
CA HIS A 18 -11.84 7.20 -20.77
C HIS A 18 -11.79 5.78 -21.39
N ALA A 19 -10.81 5.52 -22.26
CA ALA A 19 -10.62 4.18 -22.82
C ALA A 19 -10.23 3.18 -21.70
N SER A 20 -9.35 3.57 -20.79
CA SER A 20 -8.98 2.76 -19.63
C SER A 20 -10.19 2.48 -18.71
N GLN A 21 -11.01 3.51 -18.41
CA GLN A 21 -12.24 3.33 -17.63
C GLN A 21 -13.20 2.34 -18.30
N LEU A 22 -13.34 2.43 -19.62
CA LEU A 22 -14.20 1.55 -20.39
C LEU A 22 -13.71 0.10 -20.35
N LEU A 23 -12.41 -0.13 -20.51
CA LEU A 23 -11.79 -1.48 -20.45
C LEU A 23 -11.95 -2.11 -19.06
N ARG A 24 -11.93 -1.32 -17.99
CA ARG A 24 -12.19 -1.79 -16.61
C ARG A 24 -13.65 -2.22 -16.36
N ALA A 25 -14.58 -1.92 -17.27
CA ALA A 25 -15.95 -2.41 -17.18
C ALA A 25 -16.05 -3.93 -17.33
N PHE A 26 -15.08 -4.53 -18.04
CA PHE A 26 -14.97 -5.99 -18.17
C PHE A 26 -14.23 -6.57 -16.95
N ARG A 27 -14.95 -7.37 -16.16
CA ARG A 27 -14.45 -7.88 -14.86
C ARG A 27 -13.89 -9.31 -14.95
N ALA A 28 -14.29 -10.06 -15.96
CA ALA A 28 -13.85 -11.44 -16.16
C ALA A 28 -13.34 -11.65 -17.59
N SER A 29 -12.43 -12.63 -17.73
CA SER A 29 -11.98 -13.07 -19.06
C SER A 29 -13.14 -13.72 -19.78
N GLY A 30 -13.39 -13.32 -21.05
CA GLY A 30 -14.49 -13.84 -21.83
C GLY A 30 -15.87 -13.25 -21.47
N GLU A 31 -15.95 -12.28 -20.58
CA GLU A 31 -17.20 -11.60 -20.27
C GLU A 31 -17.67 -10.78 -21.46
N ALA A 32 -18.86 -11.13 -21.99
CA ALA A 32 -19.52 -10.39 -23.05
C ALA A 32 -20.57 -9.43 -22.48
N LEU A 33 -20.44 -8.15 -22.75
CA LEU A 33 -21.29 -7.10 -22.19
C LEU A 33 -21.97 -6.27 -23.30
N PRO A 34 -23.24 -5.89 -23.12
CA PRO A 34 -23.90 -4.96 -24.02
C PRO A 34 -23.41 -3.53 -23.77
N LEU A 35 -23.40 -2.70 -24.81
CA LEU A 35 -23.01 -1.28 -24.74
C LEU A 35 -23.62 -0.53 -23.55
N ARG A 36 -24.90 -0.80 -23.24
CA ARG A 36 -25.62 -0.16 -22.12
C ARG A 36 -24.95 -0.46 -20.78
N GLU A 37 -24.58 -1.70 -20.57
CA GLU A 37 -23.93 -2.14 -19.32
C GLU A 37 -22.49 -1.60 -19.22
N ILE A 38 -21.76 -1.62 -20.34
CA ILE A 38 -20.41 -1.04 -20.41
C ILE A 38 -20.43 0.45 -20.05
N ALA A 39 -21.35 1.22 -20.64
CA ALA A 39 -21.53 2.63 -20.35
C ALA A 39 -21.87 2.88 -18.87
N LYS A 40 -22.78 2.05 -18.30
CA LYS A 40 -23.14 2.12 -16.88
C LYS A 40 -21.94 1.84 -15.96
N ARG A 41 -21.20 0.76 -16.21
CA ARG A 41 -20.06 0.35 -15.38
C ARG A 41 -18.87 1.31 -15.48
N SER A 42 -18.64 1.87 -16.66
CA SER A 42 -17.56 2.84 -16.89
C SER A 42 -17.89 4.27 -16.45
N GLY A 43 -19.17 4.55 -16.13
CA GLY A 43 -19.61 5.92 -15.82
C GLY A 43 -19.59 6.88 -17.00
N LEU A 44 -19.43 6.37 -18.24
CA LEU A 44 -19.33 7.19 -19.45
C LEU A 44 -20.68 7.33 -20.15
N PRO A 45 -20.94 8.49 -20.78
CA PRO A 45 -22.09 8.67 -21.67
C PRO A 45 -22.11 7.60 -22.77
N LYS A 46 -23.29 7.06 -23.10
CA LYS A 46 -23.47 5.98 -24.10
C LYS A 46 -22.83 6.30 -25.46
N SER A 47 -22.94 7.56 -25.91
CA SER A 47 -22.34 8.02 -27.16
C SER A 47 -20.80 7.98 -27.14
N MET A 48 -20.21 8.35 -26.01
CA MET A 48 -18.77 8.27 -25.81
C MET A 48 -18.30 6.81 -25.70
N ALA A 49 -19.00 5.99 -24.93
CA ALA A 49 -18.71 4.56 -24.82
C ALA A 49 -18.76 3.86 -26.17
N PHE A 50 -19.75 4.17 -27.02
CA PHE A 50 -19.83 3.63 -28.37
C PHE A 50 -18.61 4.00 -29.25
N ARG A 51 -18.22 5.27 -29.24
CA ARG A 51 -17.07 5.74 -30.02
C ARG A 51 -15.75 5.11 -29.57
N LEU A 52 -15.59 4.97 -28.26
CA LEU A 52 -14.41 4.30 -27.67
C LEU A 52 -14.41 2.80 -28.00
N LEU A 53 -15.54 2.10 -27.86
CA LEU A 53 -15.66 0.69 -28.24
C LEU A 53 -15.31 0.47 -29.70
N TYR A 54 -15.83 1.30 -30.61
CA TYR A 54 -15.49 1.24 -32.03
C TYR A 54 -14.00 1.39 -32.27
N THR A 55 -13.36 2.37 -31.60
CA THR A 55 -11.90 2.57 -31.72
C THR A 55 -11.12 1.38 -31.16
N LEU A 56 -11.49 0.91 -29.96
CA LEU A 56 -10.82 -0.21 -29.31
C LEU A 56 -10.98 -1.53 -30.09
N GLU A 57 -12.11 -1.72 -30.77
CA GLU A 57 -12.35 -2.84 -31.70
C GLU A 57 -11.36 -2.77 -32.88
N LYS A 58 -11.18 -1.59 -33.49
CA LYS A 58 -10.18 -1.40 -34.56
C LYS A 58 -8.74 -1.61 -34.10
N CYS A 59 -8.46 -1.33 -32.83
CA CYS A 59 -7.15 -1.58 -32.21
C CYS A 59 -6.98 -3.05 -31.73
N GLY A 60 -7.96 -3.91 -31.89
CA GLY A 60 -7.90 -5.31 -31.45
C GLY A 60 -7.95 -5.50 -29.94
N MET A 61 -8.32 -4.46 -29.17
CA MET A 61 -8.44 -4.52 -27.70
C MET A 61 -9.80 -5.00 -27.23
N VAL A 62 -10.81 -4.89 -28.06
CA VAL A 62 -12.19 -5.34 -27.84
C VAL A 62 -12.66 -6.02 -29.11
N GLU A 63 -13.45 -7.06 -28.99
CA GLU A 63 -14.14 -7.69 -30.12
C GLU A 63 -15.65 -7.64 -29.95
N LYS A 64 -16.37 -7.58 -31.04
CA LYS A 64 -17.83 -7.65 -31.10
C LYS A 64 -18.24 -9.11 -31.31
N VAL A 65 -18.74 -9.75 -30.27
CA VAL A 65 -19.13 -11.18 -30.27
C VAL A 65 -20.59 -11.42 -30.57
N GLY A 66 -21.39 -10.35 -30.78
CA GLY A 66 -22.81 -10.42 -31.10
C GLY A 66 -23.36 -9.06 -31.52
N GLU A 67 -24.69 -8.99 -31.76
CA GLU A 67 -25.35 -7.81 -32.35
C GLU A 67 -25.09 -6.51 -31.52
N ASN A 68 -25.04 -6.62 -30.20
CA ASN A 68 -24.70 -5.51 -29.28
C ASN A 68 -23.84 -5.98 -28.12
N LEU A 69 -23.08 -7.08 -28.30
CA LEU A 69 -22.23 -7.65 -27.27
C LEU A 69 -20.78 -7.44 -27.63
N TYR A 70 -20.02 -6.95 -26.68
CA TYR A 70 -18.59 -6.67 -26.77
C TYR A 70 -17.85 -7.48 -25.71
N GLN A 71 -16.69 -7.99 -26.08
CA GLN A 71 -15.80 -8.74 -25.21
C GLN A 71 -14.41 -8.12 -25.25
N SER A 72 -13.74 -8.02 -24.10
CA SER A 72 -12.36 -7.57 -24.08
C SER A 72 -11.40 -8.66 -24.53
N CYS A 73 -10.56 -8.36 -25.51
CA CYS A 73 -9.44 -9.22 -25.93
C CYS A 73 -8.25 -9.12 -24.95
N LEU A 74 -8.25 -8.09 -24.11
CA LEU A 74 -7.26 -7.95 -23.07
C LEU A 74 -7.66 -8.86 -21.90
N ARG A 75 -6.64 -9.47 -21.28
CA ARG A 75 -6.91 -10.12 -19.99
C ARG A 75 -7.46 -9.06 -19.06
N PRO A 76 -8.60 -9.34 -18.36
CA PRO A 76 -9.10 -8.38 -17.39
C PRO A 76 -7.93 -8.01 -16.48
N PHE A 77 -7.82 -6.72 -16.17
CA PHE A 77 -6.94 -6.27 -15.10
C PHE A 77 -7.43 -7.02 -13.86
N LYS A 78 -6.88 -8.21 -13.62
CA LYS A 78 -7.01 -8.85 -12.33
C LYS A 78 -6.35 -7.86 -11.38
N GLN A 79 -7.15 -7.09 -10.70
CA GLN A 79 -6.69 -6.43 -9.49
C GLN A 79 -6.25 -7.59 -8.61
N LYS A 80 -4.95 -7.87 -8.58
CA LYS A 80 -4.41 -8.90 -7.70
C LYS A 80 -4.81 -8.45 -6.30
N LEU A 81 -5.69 -9.21 -5.67
CA LEU A 81 -5.99 -8.98 -4.27
C LEU A 81 -4.72 -9.38 -3.49
N TYR A 82 -3.96 -8.37 -3.10
CA TYR A 82 -2.76 -8.60 -2.32
C TYR A 82 -3.14 -8.99 -0.89
N ARG A 83 -2.44 -9.98 -0.35
CA ARG A 83 -2.55 -10.40 1.04
C ARG A 83 -1.26 -10.03 1.74
N PHE A 84 -1.31 -9.08 2.67
CA PHE A 84 -0.16 -8.67 3.46
C PHE A 84 -0.25 -9.25 4.86
N GLY A 85 0.88 -9.73 5.37
CA GLY A 85 1.05 -10.07 6.78
C GLY A 85 1.54 -8.86 7.55
N TYR A 86 0.97 -8.61 8.72
CA TYR A 86 1.48 -7.65 9.66
C TYR A 86 1.68 -8.32 11.02
N ALA A 87 2.93 -8.43 11.44
CA ALA A 87 3.28 -8.91 12.77
C ALA A 87 3.55 -7.70 13.67
N ALA A 88 2.53 -7.32 14.45
CA ALA A 88 2.57 -6.17 15.33
C ALA A 88 3.47 -6.43 16.55
N GLN A 89 4.13 -5.40 17.06
CA GLN A 89 4.95 -5.47 18.26
C GLN A 89 4.15 -5.92 19.49
N GLY A 90 2.94 -5.35 19.65
CA GLY A 90 2.03 -5.56 20.76
C GLY A 90 0.92 -4.53 20.76
N THR A 91 -0.05 -4.68 21.65
CA THR A 91 -1.21 -3.79 21.77
C THR A 91 -1.21 -2.93 23.03
N GLU A 92 -0.14 -2.93 23.82
CA GLU A 92 -0.10 -2.24 25.11
C GLU A 92 0.17 -0.74 24.95
N TYR A 93 1.12 -0.36 24.10
CA TYR A 93 1.55 1.02 23.95
C TYR A 93 0.79 1.78 22.86
N GLN A 94 0.57 3.08 23.12
CA GLN A 94 -0.17 3.96 22.21
C GLN A 94 0.45 4.01 20.81
N PHE A 95 1.77 4.08 20.71
CA PHE A 95 2.49 4.09 19.43
C PHE A 95 2.19 2.84 18.59
N SER A 96 2.28 1.65 19.20
CA SER A 96 1.99 0.39 18.50
C SER A 96 0.54 0.31 18.02
N LYS A 97 -0.41 0.84 18.82
CA LYS A 97 -1.82 0.95 18.42
C LYS A 97 -2.02 1.87 17.23
N GLU A 98 -1.35 3.01 17.21
CA GLU A 98 -1.44 3.98 16.11
C GLU A 98 -0.85 3.43 14.82
N VAL A 99 0.30 2.75 14.88
CA VAL A 99 0.89 2.05 13.74
C VAL A 99 -0.09 1.01 13.19
N SER A 100 -0.60 0.13 14.05
CA SER A 100 -1.53 -0.95 13.66
C SER A 100 -2.81 -0.40 13.03
N SER A 101 -3.43 0.60 13.66
CA SER A 101 -4.66 1.20 13.14
C SER A 101 -4.45 1.97 11.84
N SER A 102 -3.27 2.58 11.66
CA SER A 102 -2.92 3.27 10.42
C SER A 102 -2.70 2.31 9.28
N LEU A 103 -2.01 1.19 9.51
CA LEU A 103 -1.83 0.12 8.53
C LEU A 103 -3.17 -0.51 8.12
N GLN A 104 -4.06 -0.77 9.09
CA GLN A 104 -5.39 -1.31 8.80
C GLN A 104 -6.21 -0.36 7.91
N ARG A 105 -6.19 0.94 8.22
CA ARG A 105 -6.90 1.94 7.40
C ARG A 105 -6.32 2.03 5.98
N ALA A 106 -4.98 2.05 5.87
CA ALA A 106 -4.31 2.10 4.57
C ALA A 106 -4.60 0.85 3.73
N ALA A 107 -4.52 -0.34 4.32
CA ALA A 107 -4.84 -1.59 3.65
C ALA A 107 -6.29 -1.62 3.15
N ALA A 108 -7.25 -1.18 3.98
CA ALA A 108 -8.66 -1.09 3.59
C ALA A 108 -8.89 -0.10 2.44
N ALA A 109 -8.20 1.05 2.44
CA ALA A 109 -8.31 2.04 1.37
C ALA A 109 -7.79 1.54 0.03
N GLU A 110 -6.74 0.71 0.05
CA GLU A 110 -6.09 0.15 -1.16
C GLU A 110 -6.68 -1.22 -1.56
N GLY A 111 -7.68 -1.73 -0.83
CA GLY A 111 -8.27 -3.05 -1.09
C GLY A 111 -7.31 -4.21 -0.85
N ILE A 112 -6.39 -4.07 0.11
CA ILE A 112 -5.43 -5.10 0.51
C ILE A 112 -6.01 -5.90 1.68
N GLU A 113 -5.96 -7.22 1.60
CA GLU A 113 -6.26 -8.11 2.72
C GLU A 113 -5.09 -8.08 3.71
N LEU A 114 -5.28 -7.54 4.90
CA LEU A 114 -4.25 -7.45 5.94
C LEU A 114 -4.48 -8.49 7.02
N ILE A 115 -3.58 -9.46 7.13
CA ILE A 115 -3.55 -10.46 8.21
C ILE A 115 -2.69 -9.90 9.34
N SER A 116 -3.33 -9.48 10.43
CA SER A 116 -2.64 -8.89 11.58
C SER A 116 -2.46 -9.91 12.69
N LEU A 117 -1.23 -10.09 13.14
CA LEU A 117 -0.84 -10.95 14.27
C LEU A 117 -0.13 -10.09 15.31
N ASP A 118 -0.29 -10.43 16.59
CA ASP A 118 0.34 -9.75 17.71
C ASP A 118 1.54 -10.56 18.21
N ASN A 119 2.73 -9.97 18.22
CA ASN A 119 3.95 -10.60 18.72
C ASN A 119 4.05 -10.57 20.26
N GLN A 120 3.17 -9.84 20.94
CA GLN A 120 3.08 -9.76 22.40
C GLN A 120 4.42 -9.47 23.09
N TYR A 121 5.27 -8.67 22.46
CA TYR A 121 6.66 -8.43 22.91
C TYR A 121 7.46 -9.70 23.17
N SER A 122 7.07 -10.84 22.59
CA SER A 122 7.66 -12.15 22.85
C SER A 122 8.42 -12.70 21.63
N PRO A 123 9.73 -12.94 21.76
CA PRO A 123 10.55 -13.58 20.73
C PRO A 123 9.99 -14.90 20.20
N LYS A 124 9.42 -15.70 21.09
CA LYS A 124 8.81 -16.99 20.73
C LYS A 124 7.54 -16.81 19.92
N VAL A 125 6.71 -15.82 20.29
CA VAL A 125 5.47 -15.52 19.58
C VAL A 125 5.79 -14.96 18.19
N ALA A 126 6.77 -14.05 18.08
CA ALA A 126 7.20 -13.50 16.79
C ALA A 126 7.63 -14.60 15.81
N GLN A 127 8.46 -15.58 16.27
CA GLN A 127 8.86 -16.71 15.45
C GLN A 127 7.68 -17.58 15.01
N ARG A 128 6.71 -17.83 15.89
CA ARG A 128 5.48 -18.58 15.57
C ARG A 128 4.59 -17.82 14.59
N ASN A 129 4.45 -16.53 14.78
CA ASN A 129 3.70 -15.67 13.88
C ASN A 129 4.32 -15.64 12.49
N ALA A 130 5.66 -15.61 12.39
CA ALA A 130 6.35 -15.71 11.11
C ALA A 130 6.02 -17.04 10.41
N ASP A 131 6.03 -18.17 11.13
CA ASP A 131 5.64 -19.46 10.54
C ASP A 131 4.18 -19.47 10.06
N LEU A 132 3.27 -18.79 10.77
CA LEU A 132 1.88 -18.66 10.37
C LEU A 132 1.76 -17.84 9.08
N LEU A 133 2.41 -16.68 8.99
CA LEU A 133 2.36 -15.82 7.80
C LEU A 133 2.95 -16.51 6.56
N VAL A 134 4.01 -17.31 6.75
CA VAL A 134 4.56 -18.16 5.67
C VAL A 134 3.53 -19.19 5.20
N ARG A 135 2.81 -19.85 6.11
CA ARG A 135 1.75 -20.82 5.77
C ARG A 135 0.58 -20.18 5.04
N GLU A 136 0.22 -18.95 5.43
CA GLU A 136 -0.83 -18.15 4.79
C GLU A 136 -0.45 -17.66 3.39
N LYS A 137 0.82 -17.83 2.97
CA LYS A 137 1.34 -17.44 1.64
C LYS A 137 1.03 -15.99 1.31
N VAL A 138 1.33 -15.10 2.24
CA VAL A 138 1.15 -13.66 2.05
C VAL A 138 2.12 -13.13 0.98
N ASP A 139 1.74 -12.07 0.28
CA ASP A 139 2.55 -11.46 -0.78
C ASP A 139 3.67 -10.57 -0.24
N LEU A 140 3.53 -10.07 0.98
CA LEU A 140 4.50 -9.20 1.66
C LEU A 140 4.26 -9.29 3.17
N VAL A 141 5.32 -9.14 3.95
CA VAL A 141 5.22 -9.02 5.42
C VAL A 141 5.76 -7.67 5.88
N ILE A 142 5.04 -7.09 6.83
CA ILE A 142 5.46 -5.94 7.63
C ILE A 142 5.71 -6.46 9.04
N GLU A 143 6.97 -6.45 9.47
CA GLU A 143 7.38 -6.96 10.79
C GLU A 143 7.70 -5.80 11.72
N PHE A 144 7.01 -5.77 12.85
CA PHE A 144 7.24 -4.80 13.90
C PHE A 144 7.51 -5.56 15.21
N GLN A 145 8.74 -6.01 15.38
CA GLN A 145 9.21 -6.66 16.59
C GLN A 145 10.47 -5.96 17.10
N THR A 146 10.77 -6.07 18.38
CA THR A 146 11.80 -5.25 19.06
C THR A 146 13.01 -6.03 19.57
N ASP A 147 13.08 -7.33 19.31
CA ASP A 147 14.22 -8.15 19.74
C ASP A 147 15.20 -8.35 18.58
N GLU A 148 16.38 -7.72 18.70
CA GLU A 148 17.44 -7.79 17.69
C GLU A 148 17.96 -9.21 17.44
N ASN A 149 17.89 -10.11 18.46
CA ASN A 149 18.34 -11.50 18.30
C ASN A 149 17.35 -12.35 17.50
N VAL A 150 16.07 -11.94 17.48
CA VAL A 150 15.02 -12.63 16.72
C VAL A 150 14.95 -12.13 15.29
N ALA A 151 15.36 -10.90 15.03
CA ALA A 151 15.28 -10.30 13.70
C ALA A 151 15.93 -11.15 12.59
N PRO A 152 17.15 -11.72 12.75
CA PRO A 152 17.72 -12.59 11.72
C PRO A 152 16.94 -13.89 11.51
N ILE A 153 16.39 -14.46 12.58
CA ILE A 153 15.66 -15.73 12.52
C ILE A 153 14.36 -15.56 11.73
N VAL A 154 13.62 -14.49 12.03
CA VAL A 154 12.36 -14.16 11.36
C VAL A 154 12.61 -13.79 9.90
N ALA A 155 13.62 -12.96 9.64
CA ALA A 155 13.99 -12.56 8.28
C ALA A 155 14.36 -13.78 7.40
N GLU A 156 15.10 -14.76 7.96
CA GLU A 156 15.47 -15.97 7.23
C GLU A 156 14.24 -16.81 6.85
N LYS A 157 13.23 -16.92 7.72
CA LYS A 157 11.99 -17.64 7.42
C LYS A 157 11.26 -17.02 6.22
N TYR A 158 11.12 -15.69 6.19
CA TYR A 158 10.47 -15.01 5.06
C TYR A 158 11.32 -15.08 3.80
N ARG A 159 12.63 -14.95 3.90
CA ARG A 159 13.56 -15.10 2.78
C ARG A 159 13.49 -16.49 2.16
N ALA A 160 13.49 -17.53 2.96
CA ALA A 160 13.38 -18.93 2.51
C ALA A 160 12.05 -19.19 1.79
N ALA A 161 10.99 -18.47 2.17
CA ALA A 161 9.68 -18.54 1.54
C ALA A 161 9.52 -17.58 0.34
N ASN A 162 10.56 -16.80 -0.03
CA ASN A 162 10.52 -15.74 -1.03
C ASN A 162 9.43 -14.68 -0.78
N ILE A 163 9.18 -14.35 0.48
CA ILE A 163 8.24 -13.31 0.88
C ILE A 163 9.02 -12.03 1.17
N PRO A 164 8.74 -10.91 0.48
CA PRO A 164 9.35 -9.62 0.76
C PRO A 164 9.04 -9.16 2.19
N LEU A 165 10.02 -8.51 2.82
CA LEU A 165 9.93 -8.07 4.21
C LEU A 165 10.18 -6.57 4.35
N ILE A 166 9.28 -5.87 5.04
CA ILE A 166 9.48 -4.52 5.56
C ILE A 166 9.64 -4.62 7.06
N ALA A 167 10.72 -4.08 7.58
CA ALA A 167 11.02 -4.08 9.02
C ALA A 167 10.79 -2.68 9.61
N ILE A 168 9.96 -2.59 10.64
CA ILE A 168 9.68 -1.34 11.37
C ILE A 168 10.57 -1.28 12.60
N GLU A 169 11.28 -0.15 12.77
CA GLU A 169 12.11 0.24 13.92
C GLU A 169 13.37 -0.62 14.12
N ILE A 170 13.32 -1.93 14.04
CA ILE A 170 14.48 -2.83 14.20
C ILE A 170 14.87 -3.36 12.81
N PRO A 171 16.13 -3.11 12.36
CA PRO A 171 16.61 -3.63 11.10
C PRO A 171 16.61 -5.17 11.08
N HIS A 172 16.06 -5.75 10.02
CA HIS A 172 16.12 -7.19 9.76
C HIS A 172 17.02 -7.44 8.54
N PRO A 173 17.88 -8.47 8.56
CA PRO A 173 18.74 -8.78 7.42
C PRO A 173 17.97 -8.99 6.12
N GLY A 174 18.29 -8.23 5.08
CA GLY A 174 17.63 -8.32 3.77
C GLY A 174 16.23 -7.70 3.67
N ALA A 175 15.73 -7.07 4.73
CA ALA A 175 14.46 -6.35 4.72
C ALA A 175 14.62 -4.91 4.26
N THR A 176 13.54 -4.34 3.73
CA THR A 176 13.43 -2.88 3.59
C THR A 176 13.17 -2.30 4.98
N TYR A 177 14.10 -1.46 5.44
CA TYR A 177 13.95 -0.81 6.75
C TYR A 177 13.05 0.42 6.67
N TYR A 178 12.14 0.54 7.62
CA TYR A 178 11.29 1.69 7.83
C TYR A 178 11.34 2.12 9.30
N GLY A 179 11.97 3.25 9.58
CA GLY A 179 12.10 3.76 10.95
C GLY A 179 12.77 5.13 10.99
N ALA A 180 12.83 5.71 12.16
CA ALA A 180 13.49 6.98 12.38
C ALA A 180 15.03 6.82 12.34
N ASN A 181 15.73 7.87 11.89
CA ASN A 181 17.16 7.97 12.10
C ASN A 181 17.43 8.42 13.55
N ASN A 182 17.41 7.46 14.46
CA ASN A 182 17.53 7.71 15.90
C ASN A 182 18.87 8.34 16.29
N TYR A 183 19.93 8.08 15.52
CA TYR A 183 21.24 8.73 15.73
C TYR A 183 21.15 10.24 15.47
N GLU A 184 20.60 10.61 14.33
CA GLU A 184 20.43 12.02 13.96
C GLU A 184 19.46 12.74 14.90
N ALA A 185 18.36 12.09 15.26
CA ALA A 185 17.41 12.61 16.25
C ALA A 185 18.07 12.84 17.61
N GLY A 186 18.92 11.91 18.07
CA GLY A 186 19.70 12.04 19.29
C GLY A 186 20.73 13.16 19.22
N LEU A 187 21.42 13.31 18.08
CA LEU A 187 22.36 14.40 17.86
C LEU A 187 21.69 15.77 17.93
N ILE A 188 20.56 15.93 17.23
CA ILE A 188 19.77 17.17 17.24
C ILE A 188 19.27 17.46 18.65
N GLY A 189 18.73 16.47 19.36
CA GLY A 189 18.26 16.61 20.73
C GLY A 189 19.38 17.02 21.70
N GLY A 190 20.56 16.42 21.58
CA GLY A 190 21.75 16.73 22.36
C GLY A 190 22.25 18.15 22.11
N LEU A 191 22.29 18.58 20.85
CA LEU A 191 22.71 19.96 20.50
C LEU A 191 21.70 21.00 21.05
N LEU A 192 20.40 20.74 20.96
CA LEU A 192 19.38 21.63 21.54
C LEU A 192 19.47 21.71 23.07
N TRP A 193 19.76 20.59 23.73
CA TRP A 193 19.95 20.56 25.18
C TRP A 193 21.18 21.33 25.59
N ALA A 194 22.31 21.12 24.90
CA ALA A 194 23.57 21.84 25.19
C ALA A 194 23.43 23.35 24.97
N ALA A 195 22.73 23.77 23.92
CA ALA A 195 22.45 25.20 23.66
C ALA A 195 21.53 25.81 24.75
N GLY A 196 20.56 25.05 25.24
CA GLY A 196 19.65 25.48 26.33
C GLY A 196 20.31 25.56 27.68
N SER A 197 21.31 24.71 27.96
CA SER A 197 22.07 24.72 29.21
C SER A 197 23.11 25.85 29.29
N SER A 198 23.44 26.52 28.18
CA SER A 198 24.39 27.64 28.12
C SER A 198 23.79 29.02 28.45
N GLY A 199 22.64 29.08 29.14
CA GLY A 199 22.14 30.33 29.77
C GLY A 199 21.26 31.23 28.90
N VAL A 200 20.70 30.73 27.81
CA VAL A 200 19.68 31.47 27.03
C VAL A 200 18.30 30.85 27.31
N GLY A 201 17.42 31.66 27.81
CA GLY A 201 16.09 31.43 28.37
C GLY A 201 15.31 30.21 27.88
N SER A 202 14.57 29.61 28.83
CA SER A 202 13.64 28.51 28.66
C SER A 202 12.90 28.51 27.31
N PRO A 203 13.00 27.48 26.49
CA PRO A 203 12.22 27.41 25.25
C PRO A 203 10.75 27.23 25.58
N ARG A 204 9.94 28.18 25.16
CA ARG A 204 8.47 28.05 25.20
C ARG A 204 8.07 26.78 24.46
N ARG A 205 7.21 25.97 25.09
CA ARG A 205 6.56 24.79 24.56
C ARG A 205 6.18 24.96 23.08
N THR A 206 6.91 24.37 22.19
CA THR A 206 6.49 24.19 20.78
C THR A 206 5.72 22.88 20.65
N ARG A 207 4.41 23.01 20.72
CA ARG A 207 3.41 21.91 20.61
C ARG A 207 3.10 21.53 19.14
N SER A 208 3.98 21.71 18.19
CA SER A 208 3.58 21.53 16.78
C SER A 208 4.57 20.82 15.86
N PHE A 209 5.58 20.11 16.37
CA PHE A 209 6.57 19.48 15.49
C PHE A 209 6.28 18.03 15.08
N PHE A 210 5.32 17.36 15.73
CA PHE A 210 5.07 15.93 15.49
C PHE A 210 3.98 15.62 14.45
N SER A 211 3.20 16.59 14.01
CA SER A 211 2.04 16.31 13.13
C SER A 211 2.31 16.44 11.62
N SER A 212 3.45 16.97 11.20
CA SER A 212 3.70 17.27 9.78
C SER A 212 4.60 16.26 9.04
N TRP A 213 5.15 15.26 9.72
CA TRP A 213 6.15 14.35 9.14
C TRP A 213 5.62 12.96 8.76
N LEU A 214 4.38 12.62 9.06
CA LEU A 214 3.84 11.27 8.86
C LEU A 214 3.09 11.05 7.53
N ALA A 215 2.92 12.05 6.68
CA ALA A 215 2.03 11.90 5.54
C ALA A 215 2.64 11.61 4.15
N PRO A 216 3.88 11.97 3.76
CA PRO A 216 4.27 11.79 2.35
C PRO A 216 5.22 10.64 1.99
N ALA A 217 5.77 9.88 2.96
CA ALA A 217 6.88 8.96 2.66
C ALA A 217 6.48 7.55 2.18
N ILE A 218 5.24 7.13 2.36
CA ILE A 218 4.81 5.74 2.08
C ILE A 218 4.58 5.48 0.58
N PHE A 219 4.41 6.52 -0.24
CA PHE A 219 4.00 6.37 -1.64
C PHE A 219 5.13 6.34 -2.69
N ARG A 220 6.41 6.35 -2.31
CA ARG A 220 7.52 6.38 -3.28
C ARG A 220 8.29 5.07 -3.46
N ALA A 221 7.91 3.98 -2.82
CA ALA A 221 8.65 2.72 -2.89
C ALA A 221 8.07 1.66 -3.85
N CYS A 222 7.05 1.98 -4.62
CA CYS A 222 6.49 1.10 -5.66
C CYS A 222 6.44 1.85 -6.99
N GLY A 223 7.59 2.02 -7.61
CA GLY A 223 7.76 2.46 -8.98
C GLY A 223 8.80 1.59 -9.65
#